data_9a45a840b63e7c85790a8bfa410db403
#
_entry.id   9a45a840b63e7c85790a8bfa410db403
#
_cell.length_a   1.000
_cell.length_b   1.000
_cell.length_c   1.000
_cell.angle_alpha   90.00
_cell.angle_beta   90.00
_cell.angle_gamma   90.00
#
_symmetry.space_group_name_H-M   'P 1'
#
loop_
_entity.id
_entity.type
_entity.pdbx_description
1 polymer ?
#
loop_
_entity_poly.entity_id
_entity_poly.type
_entity_poly.pdbx_seq_one_letter_code
_entity_poly.pdbx_strand_id
1 'polypeptide(L)'
;SRGAINLVAGGMLAAAMLLYLRRYVGINHDAALYLAIALKDRWPVIFSQDLFFAHGSQGSYTLLPWLVSRLFDWASPATIFLTGSLISLLAFTGAGWFFLRSLLPPQQRYWALLGVLCLPSSYAVIRIFSYGEPFLTSRPLAEAFCLLGVGLLTRRRLLATGLCMLTAGLLHPLQALGACLVAWPWLIAQDRRWLHALWLSLPVAALAWVGVPPFSSLFQSFDPQWLAVVQEFTGQLFLTSWHVQDFNALAFDVVILALARKTLPQPMSGWCTAGLAGLALGLLATLILADGLH
;
A
#
# COMPACT_ATOMS: atom_id res chain seq x y z
N SER A 1 3.99 9.20 -35.91
CA SER A 1 4.25 10.61 -35.58
C SER A 1 5.39 10.67 -34.54
N ARG A 2 6.19 11.77 -34.53
CA ARG A 2 7.29 11.97 -33.56
C ARG A 2 6.83 11.81 -32.10
N GLY A 3 5.59 12.20 -31.80
CA GLY A 3 5.01 12.03 -30.46
C GLY A 3 4.84 10.57 -30.02
N ALA A 4 4.48 9.67 -30.92
CA ALA A 4 4.35 8.23 -30.62
C ALA A 4 5.72 7.59 -30.37
N ILE A 5 6.73 7.99 -31.17
CA ILE A 5 8.11 7.49 -31.00
C ILE A 5 8.67 7.93 -29.64
N ASN A 6 8.49 9.19 -29.25
CA ASN A 6 8.95 9.69 -27.96
C ASN A 6 8.23 9.02 -26.78
N LEU A 7 6.95 8.70 -26.93
CA LEU A 7 6.18 7.97 -25.89
C LEU A 7 6.72 6.55 -25.70
N VAL A 8 6.96 5.84 -26.82
CA VAL A 8 7.50 4.48 -26.79
C VAL A 8 8.93 4.48 -26.22
N ALA A 9 9.81 5.38 -26.71
CA ALA A 9 11.17 5.49 -26.21
C ALA A 9 11.23 5.86 -24.71
N GLY A 10 10.40 6.81 -24.28
CA GLY A 10 10.28 7.17 -22.86
C GLY A 10 9.76 6.02 -21.99
N GLY A 11 8.78 5.29 -22.49
CA GLY A 11 8.25 4.08 -21.81
C GLY A 11 9.31 2.97 -21.71
N MET A 12 10.05 2.71 -22.77
CA MET A 12 11.14 1.73 -22.77
C MET A 12 12.27 2.14 -21.81
N LEU A 13 12.65 3.42 -21.79
CA LEU A 13 13.66 3.92 -20.87
C LEU A 13 13.20 3.77 -19.40
N ALA A 14 11.97 4.16 -19.10
CA ALA A 14 11.40 3.99 -17.76
C ALA A 14 11.35 2.51 -17.33
N ALA A 15 10.94 1.62 -18.24
CA ALA A 15 10.94 0.18 -17.97
C ALA A 15 12.37 -0.36 -17.76
N ALA A 16 13.33 0.05 -18.59
CA ALA A 16 14.73 -0.36 -18.44
C ALA A 16 15.33 0.13 -17.12
N MET A 17 15.09 1.39 -16.75
CA MET A 17 15.52 1.94 -15.46
C MET A 17 14.87 1.19 -14.28
N LEU A 18 13.57 0.90 -14.37
CA LEU A 18 12.87 0.16 -13.34
C LEU A 18 13.46 -1.24 -13.16
N LEU A 19 13.69 -1.98 -14.25
CA LEU A 19 14.29 -3.32 -14.22
C LEU A 19 15.74 -3.28 -13.72
N TYR A 20 16.49 -2.22 -14.01
CA TYR A 20 17.84 -2.04 -13.50
C TYR A 20 17.85 -1.73 -12.00
N LEU A 21 17.01 -0.80 -11.55
CA LEU A 21 16.94 -0.36 -10.15
C LEU A 21 16.22 -1.38 -9.24
N ARG A 22 15.33 -2.19 -9.82
CA ARG A 22 14.50 -3.19 -9.11
C ARG A 22 14.71 -4.58 -9.68
N ARG A 23 15.98 -4.99 -9.76
CA ARG A 23 16.34 -6.32 -10.28
C ARG A 23 15.65 -7.40 -9.47
N TYR A 24 14.92 -8.28 -10.16
CA TYR A 24 14.29 -9.44 -9.53
C TYR A 24 15.31 -10.32 -8.81
N VAL A 25 15.06 -10.60 -7.55
CA VAL A 25 15.97 -11.37 -6.66
C VAL A 25 15.45 -12.78 -6.36
N GLY A 26 14.42 -13.24 -7.07
CA GLY A 26 13.86 -14.57 -6.86
C GLY A 26 12.77 -14.59 -5.80
N ILE A 27 12.46 -15.80 -5.32
CA ILE A 27 11.53 -16.05 -4.24
C ILE A 27 12.30 -15.89 -2.94
N ASN A 28 12.33 -14.68 -2.41
CA ASN A 28 13.10 -14.32 -1.23
C ASN A 28 12.26 -13.44 -0.29
N HIS A 29 12.68 -13.29 0.95
CA HIS A 29 12.02 -12.48 1.97
C HIS A 29 10.51 -12.82 2.05
N ASP A 30 9.62 -11.84 2.04
CA ASP A 30 8.15 -12.04 2.11
C ASP A 30 7.59 -12.90 0.97
N ALA A 31 8.24 -12.92 -0.20
CA ALA A 31 7.83 -13.80 -1.30
C ALA A 31 7.87 -15.28 -0.91
N ALA A 32 8.82 -15.69 -0.06
CA ALA A 32 8.88 -17.05 0.46
C ALA A 32 7.68 -17.38 1.36
N LEU A 33 7.23 -16.42 2.17
CA LEU A 33 6.03 -16.57 3.00
C LEU A 33 4.77 -16.71 2.13
N TYR A 34 4.62 -15.87 1.10
CA TYR A 34 3.50 -15.97 0.15
C TYR A 34 3.51 -17.29 -0.61
N LEU A 35 4.69 -17.80 -0.99
CA LEU A 35 4.81 -19.11 -1.60
C LEU A 35 4.36 -20.22 -0.63
N ALA A 36 4.85 -20.21 0.62
CA ALA A 36 4.46 -21.20 1.61
C ALA A 36 2.94 -21.23 1.83
N ILE A 37 2.29 -20.05 1.94
CA ILE A 37 0.84 -19.93 2.07
C ILE A 37 0.13 -20.47 0.82
N ALA A 38 0.60 -20.15 -0.38
CA ALA A 38 0.01 -20.66 -1.63
C ALA A 38 0.17 -22.19 -1.78
N LEU A 39 1.30 -22.74 -1.32
CA LEU A 39 1.52 -24.20 -1.29
C LEU A 39 0.58 -24.88 -0.30
N LYS A 40 0.40 -24.32 0.90
CA LYS A 40 -0.59 -24.79 1.88
C LYS A 40 -2.00 -24.78 1.29
N ASP A 41 -2.38 -23.70 0.61
CA ASP A 41 -3.71 -23.55 0.00
C ASP A 41 -3.95 -24.63 -1.09
N ARG A 42 -2.90 -25.00 -1.81
CA ARG A 42 -2.95 -26.04 -2.85
C ARG A 42 -2.90 -27.46 -2.29
N TRP A 43 -2.08 -27.69 -1.25
CA TRP A 43 -1.84 -29.02 -0.63
C TRP A 43 -1.98 -28.97 0.88
N PRO A 44 -3.20 -28.71 1.42
CA PRO A 44 -3.40 -28.44 2.84
C PRO A 44 -2.98 -29.60 3.76
N VAL A 45 -3.10 -30.84 3.30
CA VAL A 45 -2.73 -32.03 4.10
C VAL A 45 -1.23 -32.05 4.44
N ILE A 46 -0.37 -31.67 3.49
CA ILE A 46 1.08 -31.67 3.67
C ILE A 46 1.51 -30.69 4.76
N PHE A 47 0.82 -29.54 4.87
CA PHE A 47 1.14 -28.47 5.80
C PHE A 47 0.28 -28.48 7.07
N SER A 48 -0.52 -29.53 7.32
CA SER A 48 -1.48 -29.60 8.43
C SER A 48 -0.81 -29.54 9.83
N GLN A 49 0.45 -29.97 9.94
CA GLN A 49 1.21 -30.01 11.18
C GLN A 49 2.29 -28.91 11.25
N ASP A 50 2.36 -28.02 10.26
CA ASP A 50 3.37 -26.96 10.22
C ASP A 50 3.02 -25.84 11.21
N LEU A 51 3.92 -25.57 12.16
CA LEU A 51 3.75 -24.58 13.22
C LEU A 51 3.52 -23.16 12.66
N PHE A 52 4.11 -22.83 11.52
CA PHE A 52 3.90 -21.52 10.87
C PHE A 52 2.41 -21.26 10.57
N PHE A 53 1.62 -22.32 10.34
CA PHE A 53 0.21 -22.19 10.03
C PHE A 53 -0.73 -22.49 11.21
N ALA A 54 -0.20 -22.95 12.37
CA ALA A 54 -1.02 -23.36 13.50
C ALA A 54 -1.85 -22.20 14.09
N HIS A 55 -1.32 -20.97 14.05
CA HIS A 55 -1.93 -19.79 14.65
C HIS A 55 -2.38 -18.75 13.61
N GLY A 56 -2.55 -19.13 12.37
CA GLY A 56 -2.87 -18.25 11.26
C GLY A 56 -1.63 -17.70 10.57
N SER A 57 -1.84 -17.01 9.46
CA SER A 57 -0.77 -16.43 8.66
C SER A 57 -1.25 -15.18 7.93
N GLN A 58 -0.33 -14.44 7.32
CA GLN A 58 -0.64 -13.29 6.48
C GLN A 58 -1.64 -13.58 5.35
N GLY A 59 -1.80 -14.84 4.95
CA GLY A 59 -2.76 -15.28 3.94
C GLY A 59 -4.20 -14.96 4.25
N SER A 60 -4.55 -14.78 5.53
CA SER A 60 -5.91 -14.41 5.96
C SER A 60 -6.30 -12.97 5.55
N TYR A 61 -5.33 -12.13 5.17
CA TYR A 61 -5.54 -10.72 4.90
C TYR A 61 -5.24 -10.33 3.44
N THR A 62 -4.97 -11.29 2.54
CA THR A 62 -4.63 -11.03 1.14
C THR A 62 -5.09 -12.14 0.22
N LEU A 63 -5.57 -11.76 -0.96
CA LEU A 63 -5.96 -12.70 -2.01
C LEU A 63 -4.77 -13.26 -2.81
N LEU A 64 -3.57 -12.68 -2.71
CA LEU A 64 -2.45 -13.05 -3.57
C LEU A 64 -2.05 -14.54 -3.45
N PRO A 65 -1.89 -15.14 -2.26
CA PRO A 65 -1.53 -16.55 -2.17
C PRO A 65 -2.57 -17.47 -2.80
N TRP A 66 -3.85 -17.16 -2.63
CA TRP A 66 -4.93 -17.91 -3.26
C TRP A 66 -4.86 -17.81 -4.80
N LEU A 67 -4.61 -16.63 -5.35
CA LEU A 67 -4.41 -16.45 -6.80
C LEU A 67 -3.20 -17.27 -7.29
N VAL A 68 -2.08 -17.19 -6.57
CA VAL A 68 -0.85 -17.91 -6.90
C VAL A 68 -1.08 -19.42 -6.86
N SER A 69 -1.80 -19.94 -5.86
CA SER A 69 -2.07 -21.37 -5.72
C SER A 69 -2.81 -21.95 -6.92
N ARG A 70 -3.69 -21.15 -7.57
CA ARG A 70 -4.43 -21.55 -8.79
C ARG A 70 -3.55 -21.59 -10.05
N LEU A 71 -2.43 -20.89 -10.03
CA LEU A 71 -1.51 -20.86 -11.18
C LEU A 71 -0.52 -22.03 -11.19
N PHE A 72 -0.40 -22.80 -10.11
CA PHE A 72 0.52 -23.96 -10.05
C PHE A 72 0.19 -25.08 -11.04
N ASP A 73 -1.03 -25.12 -11.55
CA ASP A 73 -1.40 -26.07 -12.61
C ASP A 73 -0.86 -25.66 -13.99
N TRP A 74 -0.43 -24.41 -14.15
CA TRP A 74 -0.05 -23.81 -15.44
C TRP A 74 1.44 -23.51 -15.56
N ALA A 75 2.10 -23.25 -14.43
CA ALA A 75 3.51 -22.83 -14.43
C ALA A 75 4.22 -23.17 -13.12
N SER A 76 5.54 -23.25 -13.18
CA SER A 76 6.36 -23.44 -11.98
C SER A 76 6.28 -22.23 -11.03
N PRO A 77 6.45 -22.42 -9.71
CA PRO A 77 6.51 -21.31 -8.74
C PRO A 77 7.49 -20.20 -9.17
N ALA A 78 8.68 -20.58 -9.65
CA ALA A 78 9.69 -19.62 -10.10
C ALA A 78 9.17 -18.74 -11.26
N THR A 79 8.48 -19.34 -12.24
CA THR A 79 7.88 -18.62 -13.38
C THR A 79 6.76 -17.70 -12.92
N ILE A 80 5.88 -18.18 -12.03
CA ILE A 80 4.75 -17.40 -11.51
C ILE A 80 5.27 -16.16 -10.75
N PHE A 81 6.25 -16.35 -9.88
CA PHE A 81 6.80 -15.25 -9.07
C PHE A 81 7.58 -14.24 -9.92
N LEU A 82 8.35 -14.70 -10.91
CA LEU A 82 9.03 -13.81 -11.85
C LEU A 82 8.02 -12.98 -12.67
N THR A 83 7.07 -13.64 -13.32
CA THR A 83 6.08 -12.96 -14.17
C THR A 83 5.15 -12.06 -13.35
N GLY A 84 4.73 -12.51 -12.17
CA GLY A 84 3.93 -11.72 -11.25
C GLY A 84 4.66 -10.47 -10.76
N SER A 85 5.96 -10.58 -10.45
CA SER A 85 6.79 -9.43 -10.09
C SER A 85 6.89 -8.42 -11.24
N LEU A 86 7.14 -8.88 -12.46
CA LEU A 86 7.19 -8.01 -13.65
C LEU A 86 5.85 -7.31 -13.92
N ILE A 87 4.74 -8.05 -13.82
CA ILE A 87 3.39 -7.47 -13.97
C ILE A 87 3.15 -6.41 -12.90
N SER A 88 3.53 -6.67 -11.66
CA SER A 88 3.36 -5.74 -10.54
C SER A 88 4.14 -4.44 -10.77
N LEU A 89 5.39 -4.53 -11.22
CA LEU A 89 6.23 -3.37 -11.52
C LEU A 89 5.68 -2.55 -12.71
N LEU A 90 5.20 -3.21 -13.75
CA LEU A 90 4.56 -2.55 -14.89
C LEU A 90 3.25 -1.89 -14.50
N ALA A 91 2.43 -2.55 -13.67
CA ALA A 91 1.19 -2.00 -13.15
C ALA A 91 1.45 -0.75 -12.28
N PHE A 92 2.44 -0.81 -11.37
CA PHE A 92 2.86 0.32 -10.55
C PHE A 92 3.31 1.50 -11.41
N THR A 93 4.18 1.26 -12.39
CA THR A 93 4.67 2.31 -13.30
C THR A 93 3.54 2.92 -14.13
N GLY A 94 2.67 2.08 -14.69
CA GLY A 94 1.51 2.51 -15.47
C GLY A 94 0.51 3.32 -14.64
N ALA A 95 0.22 2.88 -13.42
CA ALA A 95 -0.65 3.58 -12.48
C ALA A 95 -0.02 4.91 -12.03
N GLY A 96 1.28 4.93 -11.74
CA GLY A 96 2.05 6.14 -11.45
C GLY A 96 1.98 7.14 -12.61
N TRP A 97 2.19 6.68 -13.85
CA TRP A 97 2.03 7.52 -15.02
C TRP A 97 0.61 8.08 -15.16
N PHE A 98 -0.42 7.24 -14.96
CA PHE A 98 -1.81 7.69 -14.99
C PHE A 98 -2.10 8.74 -13.92
N PHE A 99 -1.62 8.53 -12.70
CA PHE A 99 -1.73 9.47 -11.59
C PHE A 99 -1.08 10.81 -11.92
N LEU A 100 0.17 10.79 -12.39
CA LEU A 100 0.91 12.00 -12.78
C LEU A 100 0.21 12.76 -13.94
N ARG A 101 -0.36 12.04 -14.91
CA ARG A 101 -1.19 12.64 -15.97
C ARG A 101 -2.45 13.31 -15.46
N SER A 102 -2.93 12.93 -14.29
CA SER A 102 -4.13 13.52 -13.68
C SER A 102 -3.82 14.82 -12.95
N LEU A 103 -2.54 15.05 -12.61
CA LEU A 103 -2.10 16.19 -11.81
C LEU A 103 -1.24 17.19 -12.58
N LEU A 104 -0.36 16.72 -13.45
CA LEU A 104 0.75 17.51 -13.99
C LEU A 104 0.54 17.88 -15.49
N PRO A 105 1.03 19.05 -15.92
CA PRO A 105 1.10 19.41 -17.32
C PRO A 105 2.07 18.47 -18.08
N PRO A 106 1.92 18.31 -19.41
CA PRO A 106 2.68 17.33 -20.20
C PRO A 106 4.19 17.40 -20.03
N GLN A 107 4.75 18.61 -19.92
CA GLN A 107 6.19 18.84 -19.84
C GLN A 107 6.83 18.32 -18.56
N GLN A 108 6.07 18.24 -17.46
CA GLN A 108 6.57 17.84 -16.15
C GLN A 108 6.43 16.33 -15.87
N ARG A 109 5.55 15.62 -16.60
CA ARG A 109 5.16 14.23 -16.29
C ARG A 109 6.33 13.25 -16.34
N TYR A 110 7.19 13.39 -17.37
CA TYR A 110 8.35 12.50 -17.53
C TYR A 110 9.36 12.70 -16.42
N TRP A 111 9.65 13.96 -16.07
CA TRP A 111 10.57 14.27 -14.97
C TRP A 111 10.04 13.81 -13.64
N ALA A 112 8.74 13.97 -13.40
CA ALA A 112 8.09 13.48 -12.18
C ALA A 112 8.12 11.95 -12.11
N LEU A 113 7.87 11.24 -13.22
CA LEU A 113 7.96 9.78 -13.25
C LEU A 113 9.40 9.32 -12.97
N LEU A 114 10.39 9.93 -13.63
CA LEU A 114 11.79 9.64 -13.35
C LEU A 114 12.14 9.90 -11.89
N GLY A 115 11.68 11.03 -11.33
CA GLY A 115 11.84 11.35 -9.92
C GLY A 115 11.29 10.24 -9.02
N VAL A 116 10.06 9.78 -9.25
CA VAL A 116 9.43 8.68 -8.48
C VAL A 116 10.23 7.38 -8.59
N LEU A 117 10.71 7.03 -9.80
CA LEU A 117 11.49 5.81 -10.02
C LEU A 117 12.88 5.87 -9.37
N CYS A 118 13.48 7.08 -9.26
CA CYS A 118 14.78 7.29 -8.63
C CYS A 118 14.72 7.51 -7.11
N LEU A 119 13.53 7.69 -6.52
CA LEU A 119 13.40 7.81 -5.07
C LEU A 119 13.94 6.56 -4.35
N PRO A 120 14.45 6.71 -3.12
CA PRO A 120 14.78 5.58 -2.27
C PRO A 120 13.59 4.61 -2.21
N SER A 121 13.88 3.32 -2.37
CA SER A 121 12.81 2.33 -2.45
C SER A 121 12.04 2.17 -1.16
N SER A 122 12.75 2.30 -0.03
CA SER A 122 12.17 2.05 1.29
C SER A 122 11.44 3.27 1.83
N TYR A 123 10.28 3.02 2.41
CA TYR A 123 9.43 4.01 3.06
C TYR A 123 8.82 3.45 4.35
N ALA A 124 8.02 4.24 5.04
CA ALA A 124 7.46 3.99 6.36
C ALA A 124 8.53 3.92 7.48
N VAL A 125 8.05 3.73 8.70
CA VAL A 125 8.88 3.65 9.91
C VAL A 125 9.83 2.47 9.81
N ILE A 126 11.08 2.66 10.23
CA ILE A 126 12.18 1.67 10.15
C ILE A 126 12.40 1.18 8.70
N ARG A 127 11.88 1.91 7.70
CA ARG A 127 11.97 1.57 6.26
C ARG A 127 11.47 0.17 5.93
N ILE A 128 10.40 -0.25 6.60
CA ILE A 128 9.87 -1.64 6.51
C ILE A 128 9.26 -1.96 5.14
N PHE A 129 8.79 -0.96 4.39
CA PHE A 129 8.18 -1.14 3.09
C PHE A 129 9.08 -0.62 1.96
N SER A 130 8.90 -1.15 0.77
CA SER A 130 9.62 -0.71 -0.43
C SER A 130 8.68 -0.52 -1.60
N TYR A 131 8.85 0.60 -2.34
CA TYR A 131 8.18 0.77 -3.63
C TYR A 131 8.72 -0.20 -4.65
N GLY A 132 7.84 -0.82 -5.42
CA GLY A 132 8.24 -1.69 -6.51
C GLY A 132 9.23 -2.75 -6.04
N GLU A 133 8.84 -3.59 -5.10
CA GLU A 133 9.68 -4.63 -4.52
C GLU A 133 10.31 -5.53 -5.59
N PRO A 134 11.55 -5.99 -5.40
CA PRO A 134 12.27 -6.81 -6.38
C PRO A 134 11.85 -8.28 -6.36
N PHE A 135 10.73 -8.61 -5.73
CA PHE A 135 10.10 -9.92 -5.62
C PHE A 135 8.59 -9.79 -5.58
N LEU A 136 7.86 -10.89 -5.80
CA LEU A 136 6.40 -10.85 -5.81
C LEU A 136 5.83 -10.81 -4.40
N THR A 137 5.14 -9.72 -4.09
CA THR A 137 4.21 -9.59 -2.96
C THR A 137 2.92 -8.93 -3.40
N SER A 138 1.95 -8.82 -2.50
CA SER A 138 0.69 -8.11 -2.77
C SER A 138 0.85 -6.59 -2.79
N ARG A 139 1.89 -6.03 -2.15
CA ARG A 139 2.09 -4.59 -1.96
C ARG A 139 2.20 -3.80 -3.27
N PRO A 140 3.10 -4.13 -4.24
CA PRO A 140 3.22 -3.33 -5.46
C PRO A 140 1.95 -3.29 -6.30
N LEU A 141 1.17 -4.38 -6.32
CA LEU A 141 -0.14 -4.39 -6.98
C LEU A 141 -1.15 -3.52 -6.23
N ALA A 142 -1.20 -3.61 -4.90
CA ALA A 142 -2.06 -2.75 -4.09
C ALA A 142 -1.71 -1.27 -4.27
N GLU A 143 -0.42 -0.91 -4.26
CA GLU A 143 0.07 0.44 -4.54
C GLU A 143 -0.35 0.93 -5.93
N ALA A 144 -0.26 0.08 -6.95
CA ALA A 144 -0.73 0.39 -8.29
C ALA A 144 -2.22 0.75 -8.30
N PHE A 145 -3.07 -0.05 -7.63
CA PHE A 145 -4.50 0.24 -7.52
C PHE A 145 -4.77 1.50 -6.67
N CYS A 146 -4.00 1.76 -5.62
CA CYS A 146 -4.09 3.00 -4.85
C CYS A 146 -3.78 4.22 -5.73
N LEU A 147 -2.67 4.22 -6.47
CA LEU A 147 -2.30 5.32 -7.37
C LEU A 147 -3.33 5.53 -8.49
N LEU A 148 -3.82 4.43 -9.10
CA LEU A 148 -4.87 4.47 -10.09
C LEU A 148 -6.16 5.07 -9.50
N GLY A 149 -6.56 4.62 -8.31
CA GLY A 149 -7.74 5.11 -7.60
C GLY A 149 -7.65 6.60 -7.28
N VAL A 150 -6.53 7.09 -6.76
CA VAL A 150 -6.32 8.51 -6.49
C VAL A 150 -6.31 9.34 -7.78
N GLY A 151 -5.71 8.81 -8.86
CA GLY A 151 -5.75 9.46 -10.18
C GLY A 151 -7.17 9.54 -10.75
N LEU A 152 -8.00 8.50 -10.56
CA LEU A 152 -9.42 8.48 -10.94
C LEU A 152 -10.25 9.43 -10.07
N LEU A 153 -9.95 9.51 -8.78
CA LEU A 153 -10.59 10.43 -7.85
C LEU A 153 -10.37 11.90 -8.26
N THR A 154 -9.15 12.25 -8.67
CA THR A 154 -8.83 13.57 -9.22
C THR A 154 -9.71 13.90 -10.43
N ARG A 155 -10.12 12.89 -11.20
CA ARG A 155 -11.03 12.99 -12.34
C ARG A 155 -12.50 12.81 -11.98
N ARG A 156 -12.84 12.78 -10.69
CA ARG A 156 -14.20 12.61 -10.16
C ARG A 156 -14.89 11.31 -10.58
N ARG A 157 -14.12 10.24 -10.85
CA ARG A 157 -14.63 8.90 -11.21
C ARG A 157 -14.82 8.05 -9.95
N LEU A 158 -15.79 8.42 -9.10
CA LEU A 158 -15.96 7.86 -7.75
C LEU A 158 -16.15 6.35 -7.72
N LEU A 159 -16.99 5.77 -8.59
CA LEU A 159 -17.20 4.32 -8.64
C LEU A 159 -15.90 3.57 -8.97
N ALA A 160 -15.19 4.01 -10.01
CA ALA A 160 -13.94 3.40 -10.40
C ALA A 160 -12.86 3.56 -9.31
N THR A 161 -12.85 4.71 -8.61
CA THR A 161 -12.00 4.91 -7.42
C THR A 161 -12.33 3.88 -6.34
N GLY A 162 -13.61 3.72 -5.99
CA GLY A 162 -14.05 2.75 -5.01
C GLY A 162 -13.65 1.31 -5.35
N LEU A 163 -13.81 0.91 -6.62
CA LEU A 163 -13.38 -0.40 -7.10
C LEU A 163 -11.85 -0.59 -6.99
N CYS A 164 -11.06 0.43 -7.32
CA CYS A 164 -9.61 0.38 -7.15
C CYS A 164 -9.21 0.25 -5.67
N MET A 165 -9.83 1.04 -4.77
CA MET A 165 -9.55 0.96 -3.33
C MET A 165 -9.97 -0.39 -2.74
N LEU A 166 -11.11 -0.94 -3.15
CA LEU A 166 -11.55 -2.28 -2.78
C LEU A 166 -10.54 -3.34 -3.23
N THR A 167 -10.11 -3.29 -4.50
CA THR A 167 -9.11 -4.23 -5.02
C THR A 167 -7.78 -4.11 -4.27
N ALA A 168 -7.34 -2.87 -4.00
CA ALA A 168 -6.15 -2.64 -3.18
C ALA A 168 -6.32 -3.24 -1.76
N GLY A 169 -7.48 -3.08 -1.15
CA GLY A 169 -7.79 -3.64 0.18
C GLY A 169 -7.79 -5.17 0.20
N LEU A 170 -8.32 -5.81 -0.83
CA LEU A 170 -8.28 -7.27 -0.98
C LEU A 170 -6.86 -7.81 -1.23
N LEU A 171 -5.99 -7.01 -1.84
CA LEU A 171 -4.58 -7.36 -2.03
C LEU A 171 -3.76 -7.06 -0.79
N HIS A 172 -3.88 -5.85 -0.23
CA HIS A 172 -3.11 -5.42 0.95
C HIS A 172 -3.85 -4.33 1.74
N PRO A 173 -4.56 -4.68 2.83
CA PRO A 173 -5.42 -3.75 3.57
C PRO A 173 -4.72 -2.48 4.06
N LEU A 174 -3.48 -2.59 4.56
CA LEU A 174 -2.73 -1.44 5.09
C LEU A 174 -2.38 -0.42 3.99
N GLN A 175 -2.06 -0.87 2.78
CA GLN A 175 -1.81 0.03 1.64
C GLN A 175 -3.09 0.77 1.24
N ALA A 176 -4.20 0.05 1.16
CA ALA A 176 -5.50 0.65 0.88
C ALA A 176 -5.93 1.64 1.96
N LEU A 177 -5.70 1.31 3.24
CA LEU A 177 -6.00 2.20 4.36
C LEU A 177 -5.22 3.51 4.24
N GLY A 178 -3.91 3.45 3.97
CA GLY A 178 -3.08 4.63 3.75
C GLY A 178 -3.61 5.51 2.62
N ALA A 179 -3.98 4.92 1.48
CA ALA A 179 -4.59 5.64 0.37
C ALA A 179 -5.95 6.25 0.73
N CYS A 180 -6.79 5.53 1.49
CA CYS A 180 -8.08 6.03 1.97
C CYS A 180 -7.93 7.19 2.96
N LEU A 181 -6.93 7.15 3.85
CA LEU A 181 -6.61 8.23 4.79
C LEU A 181 -6.24 9.54 4.06
N VAL A 182 -5.71 9.48 2.85
CA VAL A 182 -5.45 10.65 2.01
C VAL A 182 -6.67 11.01 1.15
N ALA A 183 -7.35 10.03 0.57
CA ALA A 183 -8.49 10.25 -0.31
C ALA A 183 -9.69 10.85 0.42
N TRP A 184 -9.94 10.44 1.66
CA TRP A 184 -11.10 10.90 2.43
C TRP A 184 -11.03 12.39 2.80
N PRO A 185 -9.95 12.97 3.34
CA PRO A 185 -9.82 14.42 3.51
C PRO A 185 -9.96 15.20 2.20
N TRP A 186 -9.46 14.65 1.08
CA TRP A 186 -9.69 15.25 -0.23
C TRP A 186 -11.17 15.33 -0.58
N LEU A 187 -11.93 14.25 -0.36
CA LEU A 187 -13.37 14.21 -0.60
C LEU A 187 -14.14 15.19 0.31
N ILE A 188 -13.80 15.25 1.59
CA ILE A 188 -14.39 16.19 2.55
C ILE A 188 -14.17 17.65 2.11
N ALA A 189 -12.97 17.95 1.59
CA ALA A 189 -12.65 19.29 1.07
C ALA A 189 -13.51 19.65 -0.17
N GLN A 190 -13.97 18.67 -0.93
CA GLN A 190 -14.86 18.90 -2.08
C GLN A 190 -16.33 18.94 -1.69
N ASP A 191 -16.76 18.10 -0.76
CA ASP A 191 -18.13 18.03 -0.24
C ASP A 191 -18.12 17.50 1.20
N ARG A 192 -18.59 18.33 2.15
CA ARG A 192 -18.67 17.99 3.57
C ARG A 192 -19.56 16.78 3.88
N ARG A 193 -20.45 16.39 2.95
CA ARG A 193 -21.27 15.18 3.10
C ARG A 193 -20.43 13.92 3.29
N TRP A 194 -19.20 13.91 2.82
CA TRP A 194 -18.28 12.79 3.07
C TRP A 194 -17.90 12.59 4.54
N LEU A 195 -18.20 13.54 5.42
CA LEU A 195 -18.13 13.33 6.87
C LEU A 195 -19.13 12.25 7.35
N HIS A 196 -20.23 12.05 6.63
CA HIS A 196 -21.17 10.96 6.95
C HIS A 196 -20.58 9.56 6.79
N ALA A 197 -19.45 9.42 6.09
CA ALA A 197 -18.72 8.16 6.04
C ALA A 197 -18.24 7.69 7.43
N LEU A 198 -18.10 8.60 8.42
CA LEU A 198 -17.84 8.24 9.81
C LEU A 198 -18.92 7.34 10.42
N TRP A 199 -20.18 7.46 9.96
CA TRP A 199 -21.24 6.57 10.42
C TRP A 199 -20.99 5.09 10.10
N LEU A 200 -20.13 4.81 9.09
CA LEU A 200 -19.72 3.44 8.77
C LEU A 200 -18.86 2.79 9.89
N SER A 201 -18.26 3.59 10.76
CA SER A 201 -17.54 3.08 11.92
C SER A 201 -18.46 2.40 12.93
N LEU A 202 -19.73 2.80 13.01
CA LEU A 202 -20.69 2.22 13.95
C LEU A 202 -21.00 0.74 13.66
N PRO A 203 -21.38 0.33 12.42
CA PRO A 203 -21.57 -1.08 12.13
C PRO A 203 -20.26 -1.88 12.26
N VAL A 204 -19.10 -1.30 11.93
CA VAL A 204 -17.80 -1.95 12.14
C VAL A 204 -17.56 -2.20 13.63
N ALA A 205 -17.77 -1.19 14.48
CA ALA A 205 -17.65 -1.32 15.93
C ALA A 205 -18.66 -2.35 16.50
N ALA A 206 -19.90 -2.35 16.00
CA ALA A 206 -20.90 -3.34 16.39
C ALA A 206 -20.48 -4.76 16.01
N LEU A 207 -19.97 -4.98 14.78
CA LEU A 207 -19.46 -6.28 14.35
C LEU A 207 -18.26 -6.73 15.20
N ALA A 208 -17.36 -5.79 15.55
CA ALA A 208 -16.26 -6.06 16.45
C ALA A 208 -16.74 -6.46 17.86
N TRP A 209 -17.73 -5.74 18.38
CA TRP A 209 -18.30 -5.99 19.70
C TRP A 209 -18.96 -7.39 19.80
N VAL A 210 -19.67 -7.81 18.76
CA VAL A 210 -20.30 -9.15 18.72
C VAL A 210 -19.34 -10.27 18.27
N GLY A 211 -18.06 -9.96 18.09
CA GLY A 211 -17.02 -10.97 17.83
C GLY A 211 -16.97 -11.50 16.41
N VAL A 212 -17.50 -10.77 15.41
CA VAL A 212 -17.49 -11.22 14.02
C VAL A 212 -16.11 -11.04 13.39
N PRO A 213 -15.43 -12.10 12.91
CA PRO A 213 -14.17 -11.95 12.18
C PRO A 213 -14.36 -11.17 10.85
N PRO A 214 -13.39 -10.38 10.41
CA PRO A 214 -12.09 -10.08 11.04
C PRO A 214 -12.14 -8.94 12.09
N PHE A 215 -13.32 -8.40 12.38
CA PHE A 215 -13.49 -7.20 13.21
C PHE A 215 -13.31 -7.50 14.70
N SER A 216 -13.49 -8.74 15.14
CA SER A 216 -13.40 -9.15 16.55
C SER A 216 -12.08 -8.78 17.23
N SER A 217 -10.99 -8.69 16.48
CA SER A 217 -9.67 -8.31 17.00
C SER A 217 -9.50 -6.81 17.28
N LEU A 218 -10.43 -5.94 16.85
CA LEU A 218 -10.30 -4.49 17.05
C LEU A 218 -10.34 -4.05 18.52
N PHE A 219 -10.97 -4.86 19.40
CA PHE A 219 -11.08 -4.57 20.83
C PHE A 219 -10.34 -5.61 21.69
N GLN A 220 -9.49 -6.43 21.09
CA GLN A 220 -8.66 -7.37 21.83
C GLN A 220 -7.35 -6.67 22.23
N SER A 221 -7.05 -6.66 23.50
CA SER A 221 -5.74 -6.25 24.01
C SER A 221 -4.78 -7.43 24.04
N PHE A 222 -3.51 -7.17 23.87
CA PHE A 222 -2.47 -8.17 24.08
C PHE A 222 -2.29 -8.44 25.58
N ASP A 223 -1.99 -9.68 25.95
CA ASP A 223 -1.42 -9.92 27.27
C ASP A 223 -0.02 -9.28 27.38
N PRO A 224 0.46 -8.95 28.60
CA PRO A 224 1.72 -8.21 28.76
C PRO A 224 2.96 -8.89 28.16
N GLN A 225 3.01 -10.24 28.16
CA GLN A 225 4.15 -10.96 27.61
C GLN A 225 4.12 -10.92 26.07
N TRP A 226 2.93 -11.11 25.49
CA TRP A 226 2.74 -11.03 24.05
C TRP A 226 2.94 -9.61 23.53
N LEU A 227 2.48 -8.59 24.28
CA LEU A 227 2.72 -7.19 23.96
C LEU A 227 4.22 -6.87 23.88
N ALA A 228 5.02 -7.35 24.82
CA ALA A 228 6.47 -7.15 24.81
C ALA A 228 7.12 -7.73 23.54
N VAL A 229 6.70 -8.95 23.14
CA VAL A 229 7.17 -9.58 21.89
C VAL A 229 6.73 -8.77 20.67
N VAL A 230 5.48 -8.31 20.62
CA VAL A 230 4.98 -7.52 19.49
C VAL A 230 5.71 -6.17 19.41
N GLN A 231 5.98 -5.51 20.52
CA GLN A 231 6.76 -4.26 20.55
C GLN A 231 8.19 -4.46 20.09
N GLU A 232 8.83 -5.57 20.45
CA GLU A 232 10.19 -5.90 20.02
C GLU A 232 10.28 -6.15 18.51
N PHE A 233 9.36 -6.94 17.96
CA PHE A 233 9.44 -7.39 16.55
C PHE A 233 8.64 -6.52 15.56
N THR A 234 7.67 -5.75 16.05
CA THR A 234 6.80 -4.87 15.24
C THR A 234 6.73 -3.45 15.80
N GLY A 235 7.83 -2.96 16.35
CA GLY A 235 7.94 -1.63 16.99
C GLY A 235 7.46 -0.46 16.12
N GLN A 236 7.45 -0.63 14.79
CA GLN A 236 6.92 0.36 13.85
C GLN A 236 5.42 0.70 14.07
N LEU A 237 4.66 -0.18 14.73
CA LEU A 237 3.25 0.06 15.05
C LEU A 237 3.05 0.97 16.26
N PHE A 238 4.07 1.19 17.08
CA PHE A 238 4.00 1.94 18.35
C PHE A 238 4.83 3.21 18.25
N LEU A 239 4.21 4.39 18.40
CA LEU A 239 4.92 5.68 18.37
C LEU A 239 6.00 5.77 19.46
N THR A 240 5.77 5.12 20.61
CA THR A 240 6.72 5.02 21.71
C THR A 240 8.00 4.26 21.34
N SER A 241 7.95 3.41 20.34
CA SER A 241 9.10 2.63 19.85
C SER A 241 9.84 3.30 18.68
N TRP A 242 9.34 4.43 18.16
CA TRP A 242 9.96 5.12 17.05
C TRP A 242 11.28 5.79 17.44
N HIS A 243 12.25 5.73 16.55
CA HIS A 243 13.53 6.41 16.72
C HIS A 243 13.46 7.86 16.23
N VAL A 244 14.40 8.68 16.65
CA VAL A 244 14.53 10.09 16.22
C VAL A 244 14.59 10.20 14.70
N GLN A 245 15.18 9.25 14.03
CA GLN A 245 15.26 9.21 12.56
C GLN A 245 13.90 9.07 11.88
N ASP A 246 12.96 8.33 12.48
CA ASP A 246 11.61 8.15 11.98
C ASP A 246 10.80 9.44 12.11
N PHE A 247 10.93 10.12 13.26
CA PHE A 247 10.33 11.46 13.46
C PHE A 247 10.94 12.52 12.53
N ASN A 248 12.24 12.45 12.25
CA ASN A 248 12.88 13.33 11.28
C ASN A 248 12.38 13.10 9.86
N ALA A 249 12.19 11.84 9.45
CA ALA A 249 11.60 11.51 8.16
C ALA A 249 10.16 12.02 8.04
N LEU A 250 9.34 11.80 9.06
CA LEU A 250 7.99 12.35 9.12
C LEU A 250 7.97 13.89 9.06
N ALA A 251 8.85 14.54 9.82
CA ALA A 251 8.97 16.01 9.80
C ALA A 251 9.37 16.51 8.42
N PHE A 252 10.28 15.82 7.73
CA PHE A 252 10.67 16.14 6.36
C PHE A 252 9.47 16.05 5.41
N ASP A 253 8.68 14.97 5.48
CA ASP A 253 7.48 14.79 4.65
C ASP A 253 6.45 15.90 4.92
N VAL A 254 6.23 16.26 6.18
CA VAL A 254 5.34 17.36 6.57
C VAL A 254 5.81 18.68 5.99
N VAL A 255 7.12 18.99 6.09
CA VAL A 255 7.71 20.22 5.55
C VAL A 255 7.56 20.29 4.03
N ILE A 256 7.89 19.19 3.32
CA ILE A 256 7.75 19.12 1.85
C ILE A 256 6.29 19.33 1.42
N LEU A 257 5.35 18.64 2.06
CA LEU A 257 3.92 18.79 1.75
C LEU A 257 3.41 20.21 2.07
N ALA A 258 3.86 20.81 3.17
CA ALA A 258 3.49 22.18 3.55
C ALA A 258 4.04 23.23 2.56
N LEU A 259 5.27 23.07 2.11
CA LEU A 259 5.88 23.93 1.10
C LEU A 259 5.18 23.74 -0.27
N ALA A 260 4.98 22.50 -0.68
CA ALA A 260 4.27 22.16 -1.92
C ALA A 260 2.84 22.70 -1.93
N ARG A 261 2.12 22.63 -0.81
CA ARG A 261 0.80 23.23 -0.65
C ARG A 261 0.79 24.74 -0.93
N LYS A 262 1.84 25.46 -0.51
CA LYS A 262 1.94 26.91 -0.70
C LYS A 262 2.34 27.31 -2.11
N THR A 263 3.11 26.48 -2.80
CA THR A 263 3.73 26.82 -4.08
C THR A 263 3.04 26.23 -5.30
N LEU A 264 2.33 25.11 -5.13
CA LEU A 264 1.69 24.42 -6.23
C LEU A 264 0.25 24.89 -6.46
N PRO A 265 -0.18 24.94 -7.75
CA PRO A 265 -1.58 25.28 -8.10
C PRO A 265 -2.52 24.12 -7.76
N GLN A 266 -3.85 24.42 -7.78
CA GLN A 266 -4.87 23.36 -7.74
C GLN A 266 -4.78 22.47 -8.99
N PRO A 267 -5.05 21.17 -8.88
CA PRO A 267 -5.49 20.43 -7.67
C PRO A 267 -4.35 19.95 -6.75
N MET A 268 -3.09 20.18 -7.11
CA MET A 268 -1.92 19.64 -6.37
C MET A 268 -1.84 20.15 -4.93
N SER A 269 -2.06 21.46 -4.70
CA SER A 269 -2.06 22.02 -3.35
C SER A 269 -3.15 21.40 -2.45
N GLY A 270 -4.30 21.05 -3.04
CA GLY A 270 -5.37 20.32 -2.36
C GLY A 270 -4.94 18.91 -1.94
N TRP A 271 -4.24 18.20 -2.82
CA TRP A 271 -3.68 16.88 -2.50
C TRP A 271 -2.60 16.93 -1.42
N CYS A 272 -1.76 17.99 -1.41
CA CYS A 272 -0.81 18.19 -0.32
C CYS A 272 -1.53 18.42 1.02
N THR A 273 -2.64 19.17 1.01
CA THR A 273 -3.47 19.38 2.21
C THR A 273 -4.09 18.06 2.68
N ALA A 274 -4.61 17.26 1.76
CA ALA A 274 -5.17 15.95 2.06
C ALA A 274 -4.10 14.97 2.59
N GLY A 275 -2.90 15.02 2.04
CA GLY A 275 -1.75 14.25 2.55
C GLY A 275 -1.38 14.62 3.99
N LEU A 276 -1.30 15.92 4.30
CA LEU A 276 -1.04 16.39 5.68
C LEU A 276 -2.14 15.94 6.65
N ALA A 277 -3.41 16.03 6.22
CA ALA A 277 -4.53 15.55 7.03
C ALA A 277 -4.50 14.03 7.21
N GLY A 278 -4.17 13.29 6.16
CA GLY A 278 -4.01 11.83 6.21
C GLY A 278 -2.89 11.38 7.15
N LEU A 279 -1.74 12.07 7.13
CA LEU A 279 -0.66 11.84 8.09
C LEU A 279 -1.12 12.09 9.54
N ALA A 280 -1.81 13.20 9.79
CA ALA A 280 -2.33 13.51 11.11
C ALA A 280 -3.34 12.47 11.60
N LEU A 281 -4.25 12.01 10.72
CA LEU A 281 -5.21 10.95 11.03
C LEU A 281 -4.51 9.61 11.29
N GLY A 282 -3.50 9.26 10.49
CA GLY A 282 -2.72 8.04 10.68
C GLY A 282 -1.99 8.04 12.02
N LEU A 283 -1.30 9.14 12.37
CA LEU A 283 -0.63 9.28 13.65
C LEU A 283 -1.61 9.20 14.83
N LEU A 284 -2.76 9.87 14.72
CA LEU A 284 -3.80 9.82 15.75
C LEU A 284 -4.35 8.39 15.91
N ALA A 285 -4.59 7.69 14.81
CA ALA A 285 -5.04 6.32 14.83
C ALA A 285 -3.98 5.40 15.48
N THR A 286 -2.70 5.56 15.16
CA THR A 286 -1.62 4.80 15.78
C THR A 286 -1.54 5.07 17.29
N LEU A 287 -1.62 6.33 17.68
CA LEU A 287 -1.59 6.74 19.10
C LEU A 287 -2.76 6.14 19.90
N ILE A 288 -3.96 6.14 19.33
CA ILE A 288 -5.15 5.62 20.01
C ILE A 288 -5.18 4.09 19.99
N LEU A 289 -4.91 3.47 18.85
CA LEU A 289 -5.13 2.04 18.67
C LEU A 289 -3.93 1.20 19.09
N ALA A 290 -2.71 1.67 18.91
CA ALA A 290 -1.53 0.92 19.28
C ALA A 290 -0.97 1.29 20.65
N ASP A 291 -0.79 2.58 20.93
CA ASP A 291 -0.20 3.02 22.21
C ASP A 291 -1.26 3.22 23.31
N GLY A 292 -2.53 3.45 22.96
CA GLY A 292 -3.58 3.80 23.93
C GLY A 292 -4.48 2.66 24.37
N LEU A 293 -4.66 1.61 23.55
CA LEU A 293 -5.54 0.47 23.85
C LEU A 293 -4.79 -0.79 24.29
N HIS A 294 -3.48 -0.78 24.26
CA HIS A 294 -2.59 -1.86 24.65
C HIS A 294 -1.63 -1.44 25.73
#